data_4aca58ad5fe0adac6234a7dcf0e4c326
#
_entry.id   4aca58ad5fe0adac6234a7dcf0e4c326
#
_cell.length_a   1.000
_cell.length_b   1.000
_cell.length_c   1.000
_cell.angle_alpha   90.00
_cell.angle_beta   90.00
_cell.angle_gamma   90.00
#
_symmetry.space_group_name_H-M   'P 1'
#
loop_
_entity.id
_entity.type
_entity.pdbx_description
1 polymer ?
#
loop_
_entity_poly.entity_id
_entity_poly.type
_entity_poly.pdbx_seq_one_letter_code
_entity_poly.pdbx_strand_id
1 'polypeptide(L)'
;VNAEIQAAILERLTGGIAANLELNVLWKGVNGTTGQFDGFGTIIDANANGNVNFVATPVALTVDNIISKVDALIAAMPIAVKSATEKPIIYMNQLTWELFMRAQIAAGNGWYANLGPAMAGLKYMGLYEIAVCPGIANNTMYMARKSNLWFGTWLTNQMNEIFILDMKENDGSQNVRYGATFYAGAQIGLTSEIAAYGPGLS
;
A
#
# COMPACT_ATOMS: atom_id res chain seq x y z
N VAL A 1 23.42 2.59 -29.16
CA VAL A 1 22.17 3.25 -28.74
C VAL A 1 22.52 4.54 -28.05
N ASN A 2 21.80 5.64 -28.36
CA ASN A 2 22.05 6.95 -27.76
C ASN A 2 21.85 6.88 -26.22
N ALA A 3 22.78 7.46 -25.46
CA ALA A 3 22.75 7.43 -23.99
C ALA A 3 21.46 8.05 -23.41
N GLU A 4 20.90 9.07 -24.07
CA GLU A 4 19.62 9.68 -23.67
C GLU A 4 18.43 8.72 -23.81
N ILE A 5 18.41 7.91 -24.88
CA ILE A 5 17.35 6.91 -25.09
C ILE A 5 17.47 5.80 -24.06
N GLN A 6 18.69 5.36 -23.72
CA GLN A 6 18.92 4.37 -22.67
C GLN A 6 18.43 4.88 -21.31
N ALA A 7 18.76 6.12 -20.95
CA ALA A 7 18.33 6.73 -19.70
C ALA A 7 16.78 6.80 -19.61
N ALA A 8 16.10 7.23 -20.67
CA ALA A 8 14.65 7.30 -20.72
C ALA A 8 13.98 5.93 -20.61
N ILE A 9 14.55 4.89 -21.23
CA ILE A 9 14.05 3.51 -21.12
C ILE A 9 14.22 3.00 -19.69
N LEU A 10 15.38 3.22 -19.07
CA LEU A 10 15.66 2.80 -17.71
C LEU A 10 14.73 3.49 -16.70
N GLU A 11 14.49 4.78 -16.83
CA GLU A 11 13.55 5.53 -16.01
C GLU A 11 12.13 4.95 -16.12
N ARG A 12 11.67 4.66 -17.33
CA ARG A 12 10.35 4.08 -17.57
C ARG A 12 10.25 2.65 -17.01
N LEU A 13 11.32 1.86 -17.12
CA LEU A 13 11.37 0.50 -16.58
C LEU A 13 11.31 0.49 -15.05
N THR A 14 12.12 1.32 -14.39
CA THR A 14 12.14 1.43 -12.92
C THR A 14 10.81 1.95 -12.39
N GLY A 15 10.22 2.96 -13.05
CA GLY A 15 8.88 3.45 -12.71
C GLY A 15 7.79 2.38 -12.87
N GLY A 16 7.86 1.57 -13.93
CA GLY A 16 6.95 0.45 -14.16
C GLY A 16 7.07 -0.67 -13.11
N ILE A 17 8.31 -0.99 -12.71
CA ILE A 17 8.58 -1.97 -11.64
C ILE A 17 8.02 -1.46 -10.31
N ALA A 18 8.29 -0.21 -9.94
CA ALA A 18 7.78 0.38 -8.70
C ALA A 18 6.26 0.41 -8.66
N ALA A 19 5.61 0.82 -9.75
CA ALA A 19 4.15 0.82 -9.86
C ALA A 19 3.57 -0.59 -9.77
N ASN A 20 4.17 -1.58 -10.42
CA ASN A 20 3.71 -2.97 -10.33
C ASN A 20 3.91 -3.55 -8.93
N LEU A 21 5.02 -3.24 -8.27
CA LEU A 21 5.28 -3.66 -6.90
C LEU A 21 4.19 -3.12 -5.95
N GLU A 22 3.87 -1.84 -6.04
CA GLU A 22 2.83 -1.21 -5.22
C GLU A 22 1.44 -1.77 -5.52
N LEU A 23 1.07 -1.87 -6.81
CA LEU A 23 -0.29 -2.27 -7.22
C LEU A 23 -0.59 -3.75 -6.98
N ASN A 24 0.39 -4.62 -7.15
CA ASN A 24 0.15 -6.06 -7.27
C ASN A 24 0.84 -6.92 -6.21
N VAL A 25 1.86 -6.41 -5.52
CA VAL A 25 2.68 -7.25 -4.64
C VAL A 25 2.67 -6.77 -3.20
N LEU A 26 2.93 -5.48 -2.95
CA LEU A 26 3.19 -4.94 -1.60
C LEU A 26 2.04 -5.18 -0.62
N TRP A 27 0.80 -5.13 -1.09
CA TRP A 27 -0.39 -5.32 -0.24
C TRP A 27 -1.08 -6.68 -0.45
N LYS A 28 -1.18 -7.15 -1.69
CA LYS A 28 -1.97 -8.33 -2.04
C LYS A 28 -1.16 -9.48 -2.65
N GLY A 29 0.16 -9.36 -2.70
CA GLY A 29 1.01 -10.43 -3.22
C GLY A 29 0.87 -11.71 -2.40
N VAL A 30 1.03 -12.85 -3.07
CA VAL A 30 0.97 -14.18 -2.46
C VAL A 30 2.22 -14.95 -2.84
N ASN A 31 2.94 -15.42 -1.82
CA ASN A 31 4.11 -16.27 -2.01
C ASN A 31 3.70 -17.57 -2.73
N GLY A 32 4.55 -18.00 -3.68
CA GLY A 32 4.22 -19.11 -4.59
C GLY A 32 3.71 -18.65 -5.96
N THR A 33 3.28 -17.41 -6.11
CA THR A 33 3.06 -16.78 -7.41
C THR A 33 4.38 -16.21 -7.92
N THR A 34 4.74 -16.49 -9.18
CA THR A 34 6.01 -16.06 -9.77
C THR A 34 6.19 -14.55 -9.64
N GLY A 35 7.31 -14.14 -9.05
CA GLY A 35 7.65 -12.73 -8.87
C GLY A 35 6.86 -12.00 -7.77
N GLN A 36 6.24 -12.73 -6.84
CA GLN A 36 5.51 -12.17 -5.71
C GLN A 36 6.04 -12.74 -4.37
N PHE A 37 5.83 -11.95 -3.32
CA PHE A 37 5.98 -12.33 -1.92
C PHE A 37 4.67 -12.04 -1.19
N ASP A 38 4.50 -12.56 0.03
CA ASP A 38 3.32 -12.24 0.84
C ASP A 38 3.28 -10.75 1.17
N GLY A 39 2.28 -10.05 0.63
CA GLY A 39 2.06 -8.63 0.88
C GLY A 39 1.50 -8.38 2.29
N PHE A 40 1.53 -7.13 2.74
CA PHE A 40 1.03 -6.76 4.07
C PHE A 40 -0.42 -7.20 4.30
N GLY A 41 -1.32 -7.02 3.33
CA GLY A 41 -2.70 -7.47 3.43
C GLY A 41 -2.80 -8.99 3.57
N THR A 42 -2.06 -9.74 2.76
CA THR A 42 -2.02 -11.20 2.83
C THR A 42 -1.52 -11.70 4.19
N ILE A 43 -0.49 -11.06 4.76
CA ILE A 43 0.02 -11.39 6.10
C ILE A 43 -1.03 -11.06 7.17
N ILE A 44 -1.74 -9.94 7.04
CA ILE A 44 -2.82 -9.56 7.97
C ILE A 44 -3.94 -10.59 7.93
N ASP A 45 -4.38 -10.99 6.73
CA ASP A 45 -5.43 -12.00 6.53
C ASP A 45 -5.05 -13.36 7.13
N ALA A 46 -3.82 -13.80 6.91
CA ALA A 46 -3.31 -15.06 7.46
C ALA A 46 -3.28 -15.05 9.01
N ASN A 47 -3.23 -13.89 9.63
CA ASN A 47 -3.24 -13.70 11.09
C ASN A 47 -4.63 -13.31 11.64
N ALA A 48 -5.70 -13.46 10.86
CA ALA A 48 -7.07 -13.14 11.26
C ALA A 48 -7.53 -13.90 12.52
N ASN A 49 -7.00 -15.10 12.75
CA ASN A 49 -7.44 -16.00 13.83
C ASN A 49 -6.88 -15.68 15.22
N GLY A 50 -6.54 -14.44 15.55
CA GLY A 50 -6.30 -14.18 16.94
C GLY A 50 -5.45 -12.98 17.34
N ASN A 51 -4.71 -12.35 16.46
CA ASN A 51 -3.78 -11.29 16.85
C ASN A 51 -4.03 -9.93 16.19
N VAL A 52 -4.78 -9.87 15.10
CA VAL A 52 -5.14 -8.60 14.43
C VAL A 52 -6.50 -8.14 14.96
N ASN A 53 -6.67 -6.85 15.18
CA ASN A 53 -7.91 -6.27 15.66
C ASN A 53 -8.86 -6.00 14.47
N PHE A 54 -9.69 -6.98 14.12
CA PHE A 54 -10.67 -6.83 13.03
C PHE A 54 -11.92 -6.11 13.52
N VAL A 55 -12.45 -5.24 12.66
CA VAL A 55 -13.77 -4.65 12.88
C VAL A 55 -14.83 -5.70 12.60
N ALA A 56 -15.67 -5.98 13.58
CA ALA A 56 -16.73 -6.98 13.46
C ALA A 56 -17.76 -6.59 12.37
N THR A 57 -18.29 -7.60 11.66
CA THR A 57 -19.34 -7.45 10.65
C THR A 57 -19.03 -6.39 9.59
N PRO A 58 -17.94 -6.56 8.83
CA PRO A 58 -17.60 -5.62 7.77
C PRO A 58 -18.63 -5.71 6.63
N VAL A 59 -19.00 -4.56 6.08
CA VAL A 59 -19.91 -4.42 4.95
C VAL A 59 -19.24 -3.60 3.85
N ALA A 60 -19.77 -3.65 2.64
CA ALA A 60 -19.28 -2.79 1.56
C ALA A 60 -19.39 -1.32 1.95
N LEU A 61 -18.35 -0.55 1.63
CA LEU A 61 -18.27 0.87 1.95
C LEU A 61 -19.16 1.68 0.99
N THR A 62 -19.92 2.60 1.56
CA THR A 62 -20.77 3.56 0.86
C THR A 62 -20.52 4.96 1.40
N VAL A 63 -21.01 5.98 0.69
CA VAL A 63 -20.92 7.39 1.15
C VAL A 63 -21.54 7.56 2.54
N ASP A 64 -22.62 6.82 2.84
CA ASP A 64 -23.37 6.98 4.10
C ASP A 64 -22.68 6.30 5.28
N ASN A 65 -21.88 5.25 5.04
CA ASN A 65 -21.33 4.43 6.13
C ASN A 65 -19.82 4.59 6.35
N ILE A 66 -19.07 5.11 5.37
CA ILE A 66 -17.61 5.09 5.41
C ILE A 66 -17.03 5.85 6.62
N ILE A 67 -17.61 6.97 7.00
CA ILE A 67 -17.16 7.75 8.16
C ILE A 67 -17.28 6.91 9.43
N SER A 68 -18.45 6.29 9.65
CA SER A 68 -18.67 5.42 10.81
C SER A 68 -17.78 4.19 10.82
N LYS A 69 -17.39 3.68 9.63
CA LYS A 69 -16.49 2.52 9.51
C LYS A 69 -15.02 2.92 9.76
N VAL A 70 -14.60 4.11 9.38
CA VAL A 70 -13.29 4.67 9.77
C VAL A 70 -13.24 4.86 11.29
N ASP A 71 -14.30 5.37 11.91
CA ASP A 71 -14.38 5.50 13.37
C ASP A 71 -14.34 4.13 14.06
N ALA A 72 -15.01 3.12 13.52
CA ALA A 72 -14.97 1.76 14.02
C ALA A 72 -13.55 1.14 13.90
N LEU A 73 -12.84 1.41 12.81
CA LEU A 73 -11.44 0.99 12.64
C LEU A 73 -10.54 1.64 13.70
N ILE A 74 -10.71 2.94 13.95
CA ILE A 74 -9.97 3.64 15.00
C ILE A 74 -10.34 3.09 16.39
N ALA A 75 -11.62 2.75 16.63
CA ALA A 75 -12.06 2.17 17.88
C ALA A 75 -11.43 0.79 18.13
N ALA A 76 -11.30 -0.02 17.08
CA ALA A 76 -10.68 -1.35 17.16
C ALA A 76 -9.17 -1.30 17.50
N MET A 77 -8.49 -0.18 17.21
CA MET A 77 -7.08 -0.02 17.53
C MET A 77 -6.82 0.04 19.04
N PRO A 78 -5.85 -0.73 19.58
CA PRO A 78 -5.51 -0.68 21.01
C PRO A 78 -5.11 0.73 21.48
N ILE A 79 -5.54 1.08 22.72
CA ILE A 79 -5.25 2.39 23.31
C ILE A 79 -3.75 2.63 23.44
N ALA A 80 -2.96 1.61 23.75
CA ALA A 80 -1.51 1.71 23.87
C ALA A 80 -0.86 2.22 22.57
N VAL A 81 -1.35 1.75 21.41
CA VAL A 81 -0.87 2.18 20.09
C VAL A 81 -1.34 3.61 19.77
N LYS A 82 -2.61 3.92 20.10
CA LYS A 82 -3.17 5.28 19.90
C LYS A 82 -2.47 6.34 20.75
N SER A 83 -2.00 5.97 21.96
CA SER A 83 -1.33 6.88 22.91
C SER A 83 0.16 7.06 22.60
N ALA A 84 0.76 6.19 21.79
CA ALA A 84 2.18 6.24 21.46
C ALA A 84 2.56 7.58 20.79
N THR A 85 3.84 7.94 20.87
CA THR A 85 4.39 9.15 20.22
C THR A 85 4.21 9.07 18.71
N GLU A 86 4.51 7.91 18.10
CA GLU A 86 4.23 7.62 16.70
C GLU A 86 2.76 7.22 16.58
N LYS A 87 1.97 8.07 15.94
CA LYS A 87 0.56 7.79 15.70
C LYS A 87 0.39 6.79 14.57
N PRO A 88 -0.59 5.87 14.67
CA PRO A 88 -0.90 4.98 13.57
C PRO A 88 -1.48 5.74 12.38
N ILE A 89 -1.20 5.23 11.19
CA ILE A 89 -1.63 5.76 9.90
C ILE A 89 -2.77 4.88 9.38
N ILE A 90 -3.76 5.48 8.75
CA ILE A 90 -4.86 4.77 8.09
C ILE A 90 -4.46 4.59 6.62
N TYR A 91 -4.35 3.34 6.19
CA TYR A 91 -4.04 2.95 4.82
C TYR A 91 -5.31 2.53 4.10
N MET A 92 -5.56 3.11 2.94
CA MET A 92 -6.71 2.76 2.09
C MET A 92 -6.39 2.98 0.61
N ASN A 93 -7.17 2.39 -0.28
CA ASN A 93 -6.97 2.60 -1.70
C ASN A 93 -7.58 3.92 -2.20
N GLN A 94 -7.27 4.29 -3.43
CA GLN A 94 -7.73 5.53 -4.05
C GLN A 94 -9.27 5.62 -4.11
N LEU A 95 -9.96 4.55 -4.47
CA LEU A 95 -11.42 4.54 -4.57
C LEU A 95 -12.09 4.71 -3.20
N THR A 96 -11.56 4.06 -2.17
CA THR A 96 -12.03 4.22 -0.79
C THR A 96 -11.78 5.63 -0.29
N TRP A 97 -10.63 6.23 -0.63
CA TRP A 97 -10.33 7.62 -0.32
C TRP A 97 -11.31 8.59 -0.97
N GLU A 98 -11.59 8.42 -2.27
CA GLU A 98 -12.57 9.26 -2.97
C GLU A 98 -13.97 9.14 -2.36
N LEU A 99 -14.36 7.93 -1.97
CA LEU A 99 -15.62 7.67 -1.28
C LEU A 99 -15.67 8.41 0.08
N PHE A 100 -14.57 8.34 0.85
CA PHE A 100 -14.43 9.06 2.10
C PHE A 100 -14.55 10.57 1.92
N MET A 101 -13.91 11.12 0.89
CA MET A 101 -14.00 12.55 0.57
C MET A 101 -15.42 12.98 0.21
N ARG A 102 -16.13 12.19 -0.58
CA ARG A 102 -17.55 12.45 -0.91
C ARG A 102 -18.43 12.43 0.35
N ALA A 103 -18.18 11.49 1.25
CA ALA A 103 -18.89 11.41 2.52
C ALA A 103 -18.63 12.64 3.41
N GLN A 104 -17.40 13.12 3.48
CA GLN A 104 -17.06 14.34 4.21
C GLN A 104 -17.77 15.59 3.63
N ILE A 105 -17.83 15.69 2.32
CA ILE A 105 -18.56 16.79 1.64
C ILE A 105 -20.06 16.71 1.95
N ALA A 106 -20.65 15.50 1.87
CA ALA A 106 -22.06 15.28 2.18
C ALA A 106 -22.39 15.57 3.66
N ALA A 107 -21.45 15.32 4.57
CA ALA A 107 -21.58 15.66 5.99
C ALA A 107 -21.40 17.15 6.32
N GLY A 108 -21.26 18.02 5.30
CA GLY A 108 -21.08 19.45 5.49
C GLY A 108 -19.65 19.92 5.73
N ASN A 109 -18.68 19.01 5.67
CA ASN A 109 -17.25 19.31 5.83
C ASN A 109 -16.61 19.72 4.48
N GLY A 110 -17.29 20.49 3.67
CA GLY A 110 -16.88 20.86 2.31
C GLY A 110 -15.54 21.62 2.22
N TRP A 111 -15.02 22.11 3.34
CA TRP A 111 -13.68 22.69 3.40
C TRP A 111 -12.57 21.67 3.03
N TYR A 112 -12.77 20.38 3.26
CA TYR A 112 -11.87 19.32 2.80
C TYR A 112 -11.69 19.32 1.28
N ALA A 113 -12.74 19.61 0.52
CA ALA A 113 -12.70 19.61 -0.93
C ALA A 113 -11.88 20.77 -1.53
N ASN A 114 -11.70 21.85 -0.78
CA ASN A 114 -11.01 23.06 -1.25
C ASN A 114 -9.52 23.12 -0.90
N LEU A 115 -9.00 22.11 -0.21
CA LEU A 115 -7.60 22.11 0.25
C LEU A 115 -6.58 21.78 -0.86
N GLY A 116 -7.02 21.23 -2.02
CA GLY A 116 -6.16 20.92 -3.14
C GLY A 116 -4.90 20.13 -2.75
N PRO A 117 -3.71 20.50 -3.24
CA PRO A 117 -2.44 19.83 -2.92
C PRO A 117 -2.05 19.87 -1.42
N ALA A 118 -2.64 20.79 -0.65
CA ALA A 118 -2.43 20.87 0.80
C ALA A 118 -3.07 19.69 1.58
N MET A 119 -3.81 18.83 0.89
CA MET A 119 -4.37 17.60 1.49
C MET A 119 -3.31 16.53 1.81
N ALA A 120 -2.11 16.62 1.22
CA ALA A 120 -0.99 15.78 1.62
C ALA A 120 -0.61 16.09 3.08
N GLY A 121 -0.92 15.17 4.00
CA GLY A 121 -0.69 15.34 5.44
C GLY A 121 -1.90 15.78 6.24
N LEU A 122 -3.11 15.83 5.64
CA LEU A 122 -4.32 16.08 6.39
C LEU A 122 -4.60 14.93 7.37
N LYS A 123 -4.76 15.29 8.65
CA LYS A 123 -4.99 14.31 9.70
C LYS A 123 -6.47 14.20 10.00
N TYR A 124 -7.03 13.00 9.90
CA TYR A 124 -8.36 12.71 10.39
C TYR A 124 -8.42 12.93 11.91
N MET A 125 -9.42 13.65 12.40
CA MET A 125 -9.53 14.12 13.79
C MET A 125 -8.30 14.90 14.30
N GLY A 126 -7.49 15.48 13.40
CA GLY A 126 -6.25 16.18 13.79
C GLY A 126 -5.11 15.28 14.27
N LEU A 127 -5.29 13.96 14.30
CA LEU A 127 -4.36 12.99 14.88
C LEU A 127 -3.85 11.96 13.87
N TYR A 128 -4.74 11.40 13.05
CA TYR A 128 -4.42 10.24 12.20
C TYR A 128 -4.22 10.66 10.76
N GLU A 129 -3.05 10.37 10.23
CA GLU A 129 -2.74 10.55 8.82
C GLU A 129 -3.43 9.47 7.98
N ILE A 130 -3.85 9.82 6.77
CA ILE A 130 -4.38 8.88 5.80
C ILE A 130 -3.39 8.74 4.66
N ALA A 131 -2.94 7.50 4.42
CA ALA A 131 -2.06 7.14 3.31
C ALA A 131 -2.86 6.41 2.23
N VAL A 132 -2.82 6.93 1.02
CA VAL A 132 -3.46 6.31 -0.13
C VAL A 132 -2.50 5.34 -0.78
N CYS A 133 -2.84 4.05 -0.74
CA CYS A 133 -2.05 2.94 -1.29
C CYS A 133 -2.85 2.22 -2.38
N PRO A 134 -2.50 2.41 -3.67
CA PRO A 134 -3.27 1.85 -4.78
C PRO A 134 -3.38 0.32 -4.77
N GLY A 135 -2.44 -0.38 -4.14
CA GLY A 135 -2.41 -1.85 -4.05
C GLY A 135 -3.41 -2.45 -3.07
N ILE A 136 -4.03 -1.66 -2.18
CA ILE A 136 -5.03 -2.15 -1.23
C ILE A 136 -6.33 -2.51 -1.97
N ALA A 137 -6.98 -3.59 -1.55
CA ALA A 137 -8.25 -4.01 -2.12
C ALA A 137 -9.37 -2.99 -1.84
N ASN A 138 -10.38 -2.97 -2.72
CA ASN A 138 -11.54 -2.10 -2.54
C ASN A 138 -12.30 -2.48 -1.25
N ASN A 139 -12.88 -1.49 -0.60
CA ASN A 139 -13.60 -1.65 0.66
C ASN A 139 -12.74 -2.15 1.84
N THR A 140 -11.42 -2.11 1.70
CA THR A 140 -10.49 -2.55 2.73
C THR A 140 -9.70 -1.35 3.25
N MET A 141 -9.51 -1.32 4.57
CA MET A 141 -8.70 -0.31 5.24
C MET A 141 -7.86 -0.98 6.33
N TYR A 142 -6.64 -0.51 6.47
CA TYR A 142 -5.74 -0.95 7.54
C TYR A 142 -5.31 0.25 8.37
N MET A 143 -5.08 0.02 9.65
CA MET A 143 -4.51 1.02 10.53
C MET A 143 -3.32 0.42 11.27
N ALA A 144 -2.15 1.00 11.07
CA ALA A 144 -0.89 0.52 11.64
C ALA A 144 0.10 1.67 11.80
N ARG A 145 1.09 1.52 12.71
CA ARG A 145 2.25 2.41 12.74
C ARG A 145 3.17 2.10 11.57
N LYS A 146 3.77 3.12 10.99
CA LYS A 146 4.74 2.95 9.89
C LYS A 146 5.92 2.07 10.31
N SER A 147 6.40 2.23 11.55
CA SER A 147 7.49 1.41 12.12
C SER A 147 7.15 -0.07 12.27
N ASN A 148 5.87 -0.45 12.20
CA ASN A 148 5.42 -1.84 12.31
C ASN A 148 5.33 -2.57 10.96
N LEU A 149 5.42 -1.85 9.85
CA LEU A 149 5.39 -2.38 8.48
C LEU A 149 6.81 -2.36 7.91
N TRP A 150 7.40 -3.53 7.80
CA TRP A 150 8.79 -3.67 7.34
C TRP A 150 8.83 -4.13 5.90
N PHE A 151 9.47 -3.32 5.07
CA PHE A 151 9.82 -3.69 3.70
C PHE A 151 11.32 -3.95 3.65
N GLY A 152 11.71 -5.16 3.33
CA GLY A 152 13.10 -5.60 3.22
C GLY A 152 13.51 -5.83 1.78
N THR A 153 14.75 -5.47 1.47
CA THR A 153 15.38 -5.77 0.20
C THR A 153 16.70 -6.46 0.46
N TRP A 154 17.05 -7.39 -0.41
CA TRP A 154 18.40 -7.97 -0.38
C TRP A 154 19.39 -6.88 -0.74
N LEU A 155 20.49 -6.77 -0.13
CA LEU A 155 21.61 -5.81 -0.31
C LEU A 155 21.31 -4.59 -1.22
N THR A 156 21.46 -3.39 -0.69
CA THR A 156 21.17 -2.12 -1.39
C THR A 156 21.88 -1.99 -2.76
N ASN A 157 23.03 -2.63 -2.92
CA ASN A 157 23.79 -2.63 -4.17
C ASN A 157 23.28 -3.62 -5.23
N GLN A 158 22.47 -4.62 -4.84
CA GLN A 158 21.90 -5.60 -5.77
C GLN A 158 20.45 -5.27 -6.18
N MET A 159 19.86 -4.22 -5.63
CA MET A 159 18.57 -3.72 -6.12
C MET A 159 18.61 -3.21 -7.55
N ASN A 160 19.80 -2.99 -8.10
CA ASN A 160 20.01 -2.33 -9.38
C ASN A 160 20.74 -3.22 -10.40
N GLU A 161 20.59 -4.53 -10.33
CA GLU A 161 21.00 -5.36 -11.45
C GLU A 161 20.02 -5.17 -12.61
N ILE A 162 20.14 -4.01 -13.25
CA ILE A 162 19.53 -3.78 -14.54
C ILE A 162 20.61 -4.13 -15.57
N PHE A 163 20.37 -5.16 -16.35
CA PHE A 163 21.25 -5.53 -17.45
C PHE A 163 20.60 -5.25 -18.79
N ILE A 164 21.46 -4.85 -19.72
CA ILE A 164 21.09 -4.59 -21.11
C ILE A 164 21.81 -5.66 -21.93
N LEU A 165 21.07 -6.51 -22.62
CA LEU A 165 21.58 -7.55 -23.47
C LEU A 165 21.32 -7.17 -24.93
N ASP A 166 22.39 -6.89 -25.70
CA ASP A 166 22.31 -6.78 -27.15
C ASP A 166 22.26 -8.18 -27.75
N MET A 167 21.15 -8.50 -28.41
CA MET A 167 20.93 -9.82 -28.99
C MET A 167 21.69 -10.03 -30.29
N LYS A 168 22.35 -9.00 -30.83
CA LYS A 168 23.10 -9.07 -32.08
C LYS A 168 24.22 -10.12 -32.03
N GLU A 169 24.88 -10.22 -30.88
CA GLU A 169 25.96 -11.22 -30.67
C GLU A 169 25.41 -12.62 -30.35
N ASN A 170 24.14 -12.74 -29.94
CA ASN A 170 23.57 -13.98 -29.46
C ASN A 170 22.71 -14.71 -30.52
N ASP A 171 21.87 -13.98 -31.24
CA ASP A 171 20.97 -14.54 -32.26
C ASP A 171 21.01 -13.77 -33.59
N GLY A 172 21.89 -12.78 -33.71
CA GLY A 172 22.00 -11.94 -34.93
C GLY A 172 20.87 -10.93 -35.12
N SER A 173 19.92 -10.87 -34.20
CA SER A 173 18.82 -9.92 -34.27
C SER A 173 19.24 -8.51 -33.82
N GLN A 174 18.54 -7.48 -34.28
CA GLN A 174 18.75 -6.10 -33.84
C GLN A 174 17.96 -5.77 -32.55
N ASN A 175 17.52 -6.80 -31.82
CA ASN A 175 16.75 -6.63 -30.59
C ASN A 175 17.70 -6.37 -29.41
N VAL A 176 17.21 -5.51 -28.49
CA VAL A 176 17.87 -5.26 -27.20
C VAL A 176 16.91 -5.72 -26.11
N ARG A 177 17.39 -6.56 -25.19
CA ARG A 177 16.63 -7.00 -24.03
C ARG A 177 17.09 -6.26 -22.79
N TYR A 178 16.12 -5.78 -22.03
CA TYR A 178 16.35 -5.19 -20.72
C TYR A 178 15.82 -6.14 -19.66
N GLY A 179 16.62 -6.45 -18.68
CA GLY A 179 16.21 -7.26 -17.53
C GLY A 179 16.56 -6.57 -16.22
N ALA A 180 15.73 -6.77 -15.22
CA ALA A 180 16.00 -6.34 -13.86
C ALA A 180 15.69 -7.48 -12.91
N THR A 181 16.62 -7.76 -12.00
CA THR A 181 16.43 -8.76 -10.94
C THR A 181 16.61 -8.08 -9.61
N PHE A 182 15.65 -8.26 -8.73
CA PHE A 182 15.73 -7.76 -7.35
C PHE A 182 15.02 -8.72 -6.40
N TYR A 183 15.45 -8.70 -5.16
CA TYR A 183 14.81 -9.46 -4.09
C TYR A 183 14.17 -8.49 -3.11
N ALA A 184 12.92 -8.73 -2.81
CA ALA A 184 12.16 -7.91 -1.85
C ALA A 184 11.23 -8.81 -1.03
N GLY A 185 10.82 -8.31 0.12
CA GLY A 185 9.85 -8.97 0.99
C GLY A 185 9.19 -7.98 1.92
N ALA A 186 8.01 -8.32 2.41
CA ALA A 186 7.30 -7.56 3.40
C ALA A 186 7.13 -8.40 4.67
N GLN A 187 7.13 -7.74 5.82
CA GLN A 187 6.89 -8.37 7.12
C GLN A 187 6.22 -7.39 8.07
N ILE A 188 5.44 -7.93 8.99
CA ILE A 188 4.79 -7.19 10.07
C ILE A 188 5.49 -7.53 11.39
N GLY A 189 5.83 -6.51 12.16
CA GLY A 189 6.49 -6.70 13.45
C GLY A 189 5.54 -7.28 14.50
N LEU A 190 4.47 -6.57 14.80
CA LEU A 190 3.48 -6.94 15.80
C LEU A 190 2.06 -6.87 15.20
N THR A 191 1.45 -8.01 14.96
CA THR A 191 0.09 -8.10 14.40
C THR A 191 -0.98 -7.56 15.35
N SER A 192 -0.77 -7.67 16.68
CA SER A 192 -1.66 -7.12 17.71
C SER A 192 -1.77 -5.59 17.70
N GLU A 193 -0.85 -4.90 17.05
CA GLU A 193 -0.84 -3.44 16.90
C GLU A 193 -1.44 -2.97 15.56
N ILE A 194 -2.18 -3.83 14.89
CA ILE A 194 -2.86 -3.54 13.64
C ILE A 194 -4.35 -3.63 13.84
N ALA A 195 -5.09 -2.69 13.27
CA ALA A 195 -6.53 -2.81 13.07
C ALA A 195 -6.82 -2.94 11.58
N ALA A 196 -7.79 -3.77 11.23
CA ALA A 196 -8.17 -4.05 9.86
C ALA A 196 -9.69 -4.03 9.66
N TYR A 197 -10.11 -3.53 8.51
CA TYR A 197 -11.49 -3.52 8.04
C TYR A 197 -11.55 -4.01 6.61
N GLY A 198 -12.39 -4.99 6.34
CA GLY A 198 -12.65 -5.45 4.97
C GLY A 198 -13.65 -6.59 4.92
N PRO A 199 -14.58 -6.61 3.96
CA PRO A 199 -15.61 -7.64 3.83
C PRO A 199 -15.08 -9.07 3.54
N GLY A 200 -13.80 -9.20 3.23
CA GLY A 200 -13.13 -10.48 3.03
C GLY A 200 -12.17 -10.86 4.17
N LEU A 201 -12.09 -10.03 5.20
CA LEU A 201 -11.19 -10.17 6.34
C LEU A 201 -11.98 -10.63 7.56
N SER A 202 -12.43 -11.86 7.66
CA SER A 202 -13.19 -12.34 8.82
C SER A 202 -12.95 -13.82 9.08
#